data_8a5daffe10beef752d8cdbd0ff6dc9b3
#
_entry.id   8a5daffe10beef752d8cdbd0ff6dc9b3
#
_cell.length_a   1.000
_cell.length_b   1.000
_cell.length_c   1.000
_cell.angle_alpha   90.00
_cell.angle_beta   90.00
_cell.angle_gamma   90.00
#
_symmetry.space_group_name_H-M   'P 1'
#
loop_
_entity.id
_entity.type
_entity.pdbx_description
1 polymer ?
#
loop_
_entity_poly.entity_id
_entity_poly.type
_entity_poly.pdbx_seq_one_letter_code
_entity_poly.pdbx_strand_id
1 'polypeptide(L)'
;NKNIPNFESKSLYGSDNIINTKDLKNKKVLINFFASWCVPCKVEHPLFFELSENYPDLFILGFNHKDKKSDAIEYLSEDGDPYDFVGVDNDGMIALEFGVFGLPETFLINENGKIIYKFMGPLTKEIIRNEIKPLL
;
A
#
# COMPACT_ATOMS: atom_id res chain seq x y z
N ASN A 1 -18.27 -4.93 5.14
CA ASN A 1 -17.18 -3.95 5.19
C ASN A 1 -16.57 -3.87 6.58
N LYS A 2 -15.36 -4.38 6.70
CA LYS A 2 -14.64 -4.40 7.97
C LYS A 2 -13.90 -3.08 8.19
N ASN A 3 -13.75 -2.72 9.47
CA ASN A 3 -12.84 -1.67 9.84
C ASN A 3 -11.40 -2.11 9.57
N ILE A 4 -10.53 -1.16 9.20
CA ILE A 4 -9.11 -1.46 9.14
C ILE A 4 -8.61 -1.76 10.56
N PRO A 5 -7.64 -2.68 10.71
CA PRO A 5 -7.03 -2.93 12.00
C PRO A 5 -6.22 -1.74 12.49
N ASN A 6 -6.03 -1.65 13.80
CA ASN A 6 -5.13 -0.65 14.36
C ASN A 6 -3.70 -1.01 14.00
N PHE A 7 -2.95 -0.01 13.56
CA PHE A 7 -1.53 -0.17 13.26
C PHE A 7 -0.76 1.10 13.57
N GLU A 8 0.52 0.95 13.73
CA GLU A 8 1.49 2.04 13.77
C GLU A 8 2.71 1.58 13.00
N SER A 9 3.20 2.41 12.09
CA SER A 9 4.32 2.05 11.24
C SER A 9 5.26 3.23 11.07
N LYS A 10 6.56 2.95 11.16
CA LYS A 10 7.60 3.95 10.92
C LYS A 10 7.86 4.07 9.43
N SER A 11 8.24 5.26 9.00
CA SER A 11 8.62 5.48 7.60
C SER A 11 9.87 4.66 7.25
N LEU A 12 9.88 4.12 6.04
CA LEU A 12 11.07 3.47 5.49
C LEU A 12 12.26 4.44 5.44
N TYR A 13 11.99 5.73 5.22
CA TYR A 13 13.02 6.75 5.00
C TYR A 13 13.48 7.46 6.28
N GLY A 14 12.81 7.24 7.39
CA GLY A 14 13.21 7.88 8.63
C GLY A 14 12.26 7.54 9.77
N SER A 15 12.82 7.01 10.84
CA SER A 15 12.04 6.50 11.97
C SER A 15 11.30 7.58 12.77
N ASP A 16 11.60 8.86 12.53
CA ASP A 16 10.91 9.96 13.19
C ASP A 16 9.51 10.21 12.61
N ASN A 17 9.26 9.75 11.39
CA ASN A 17 7.96 9.84 10.77
C ASN A 17 7.20 8.54 10.99
N ILE A 18 6.01 8.66 11.56
CA ILE A 18 5.16 7.53 11.92
C ILE A 18 3.79 7.75 11.32
N ILE A 19 3.20 6.68 10.79
CA ILE A 19 1.81 6.69 10.36
C ILE A 19 1.02 5.69 11.20
N ASN A 20 -0.21 6.05 11.54
CA ASN A 20 -1.10 5.15 12.28
C ASN A 20 -2.51 5.22 11.72
N THR A 21 -3.37 4.35 12.23
CA THR A 21 -4.76 4.24 11.76
C THR A 21 -5.51 5.58 11.77
N LYS A 22 -5.27 6.42 12.76
CA LYS A 22 -5.95 7.72 12.87
C LYS A 22 -5.61 8.67 11.74
N ASP A 23 -4.41 8.54 11.18
CA ASP A 23 -3.96 9.41 10.07
C ASP A 23 -4.73 9.15 8.79
N LEU A 24 -5.44 8.03 8.69
CA LEU A 24 -6.20 7.65 7.50
C LEU A 24 -7.65 8.12 7.54
N LYS A 25 -8.09 8.77 8.63
CA LYS A 25 -9.48 9.24 8.76
C LYS A 25 -9.81 10.28 7.70
N ASN A 26 -11.04 10.21 7.20
CA ASN A 26 -11.59 11.16 6.23
C ASN A 26 -10.85 11.20 4.89
N LYS A 27 -10.10 10.15 4.60
CA LYS A 27 -9.37 9.99 3.34
C LYS A 27 -9.78 8.70 2.66
N LYS A 28 -9.79 8.71 1.35
CA LYS A 28 -9.81 7.47 0.59
C LYS A 28 -8.37 6.99 0.44
N VAL A 29 -8.09 5.76 0.85
CA VAL A 29 -6.73 5.24 0.95
C VAL A 29 -6.60 3.95 0.15
N LEU A 30 -5.55 3.86 -0.65
CA LEU A 30 -5.15 2.61 -1.28
C LEU A 30 -3.93 2.09 -0.53
N ILE A 31 -4.06 0.91 0.08
CA ILE A 31 -2.97 0.28 0.81
C ILE A 31 -2.42 -0.85 -0.04
N ASN A 32 -1.10 -0.86 -0.22
CA ASN A 32 -0.42 -1.91 -0.97
C ASN A 32 0.71 -2.51 -0.13
N PHE A 33 0.68 -3.84 0.01
CA PHE A 33 1.75 -4.59 0.67
C PHE A 33 2.73 -5.08 -0.40
N PHE A 34 4.01 -4.72 -0.25
CA PHE A 34 5.03 -5.01 -1.24
C PHE A 34 6.39 -5.32 -0.59
N ALA A 35 7.31 -5.82 -1.40
CA ALA A 35 8.70 -6.00 -1.01
C ALA A 35 9.61 -5.91 -2.23
N SER A 36 10.88 -5.55 -2.02
CA SER A 36 11.85 -5.47 -3.12
C SER A 36 12.17 -6.85 -3.72
N TRP A 37 12.00 -7.92 -2.94
CA TRP A 37 12.25 -9.29 -3.39
C TRP A 37 11.05 -9.92 -4.10
N CYS A 38 9.95 -9.19 -4.24
CA CYS A 38 8.69 -9.70 -4.80
C CYS A 38 8.57 -9.31 -6.27
N VAL A 39 8.74 -10.28 -7.18
CA VAL A 39 8.65 -10.02 -8.63
C VAL A 39 7.27 -9.53 -9.07
N PRO A 40 6.14 -10.15 -8.66
CA PRO A 40 4.82 -9.61 -9.04
C PRO A 40 4.56 -8.19 -8.55
N CYS A 41 5.16 -7.80 -7.42
CA CYS A 41 5.06 -6.44 -6.93
C CYS A 41 5.70 -5.45 -7.90
N LYS A 42 6.82 -5.83 -8.49
CA LYS A 42 7.52 -5.00 -9.48
C LYS A 42 6.72 -4.85 -10.77
N VAL A 43 5.98 -5.89 -11.16
CA VAL A 43 5.15 -5.88 -12.36
C VAL A 43 4.02 -4.85 -12.24
N GLU A 44 3.36 -4.78 -11.09
CA GLU A 44 2.26 -3.82 -10.87
C GLU A 44 2.73 -2.41 -10.56
N HIS A 45 3.97 -2.24 -10.13
CA HIS A 45 4.49 -0.98 -9.57
C HIS A 45 4.21 0.26 -10.42
N PRO A 46 4.39 0.23 -11.75
CA PRO A 46 4.11 1.40 -12.59
C PRO A 46 2.66 1.88 -12.53
N LEU A 47 1.72 1.00 -12.22
CA LEU A 47 0.29 1.34 -12.18
C LEU A 47 -0.03 2.30 -11.02
N PHE A 48 0.75 2.28 -9.95
CA PHE A 48 0.53 3.20 -8.83
C PHE A 48 0.85 4.63 -9.20
N PHE A 49 1.79 4.86 -10.12
CA PHE A 49 2.06 6.20 -10.63
C PHE A 49 0.86 6.75 -11.40
N GLU A 50 0.24 5.90 -12.24
CA GLU A 50 -0.95 6.31 -12.99
C GLU A 50 -2.12 6.63 -12.04
N LEU A 51 -2.30 5.81 -10.99
CA LEU A 51 -3.33 6.07 -9.98
C LEU A 51 -3.09 7.38 -9.25
N SER A 52 -1.85 7.64 -8.87
CA SER A 52 -1.48 8.89 -8.19
C SER A 52 -1.75 10.12 -9.06
N GLU A 53 -1.44 10.04 -10.34
CA GLU A 53 -1.65 11.15 -11.29
C GLU A 53 -3.13 11.39 -11.56
N ASN A 54 -3.88 10.30 -11.77
CA ASN A 54 -5.29 10.40 -12.15
C ASN A 54 -6.21 10.69 -10.96
N TYR A 55 -5.77 10.37 -9.74
CA TYR A 55 -6.56 10.54 -8.51
C TYR A 55 -5.70 11.20 -7.44
N PRO A 56 -5.43 12.51 -7.58
CA PRO A 56 -4.51 13.21 -6.65
C PRO A 56 -4.98 13.23 -5.20
N ASP A 57 -6.28 13.05 -4.95
CA ASP A 57 -6.82 13.00 -3.59
C ASP A 57 -6.76 11.60 -2.97
N LEU A 58 -6.42 10.59 -3.75
CA LEU A 58 -6.23 9.23 -3.24
C LEU A 58 -4.90 9.16 -2.48
N PHE A 59 -4.96 8.77 -1.21
CA PHE A 59 -3.74 8.56 -0.42
C PHE A 59 -3.23 7.14 -0.67
N ILE A 60 -2.03 7.01 -1.20
CA ILE A 60 -1.43 5.70 -1.51
C ILE A 60 -0.40 5.37 -0.45
N LEU A 61 -0.71 4.34 0.35
CA LEU A 61 0.12 3.88 1.45
C LEU A 61 0.75 2.54 1.08
N GLY A 62 2.08 2.49 1.04
CA GLY A 62 2.80 1.23 0.85
C GLY A 62 3.30 0.70 2.19
N PHE A 63 3.07 -0.60 2.45
CA PHE A 63 3.72 -1.28 3.55
C PHE A 63 4.81 -2.19 3.00
N ASN A 64 6.04 -1.92 3.41
CA ASN A 64 7.20 -2.70 3.01
C ASN A 64 7.35 -3.89 3.94
N HIS A 65 7.04 -5.09 3.42
CA HIS A 65 6.87 -6.31 4.19
C HIS A 65 8.15 -7.14 4.24
N LYS A 66 8.65 -7.39 5.46
CA LYS A 66 9.79 -8.31 5.71
C LYS A 66 10.92 -8.11 4.71
N ASP A 67 11.40 -6.89 4.62
CA ASP A 67 12.41 -6.51 3.63
C ASP A 67 13.62 -5.88 4.31
N LYS A 68 14.75 -5.97 3.64
CA LYS A 68 15.94 -5.27 4.09
C LYS A 68 15.81 -3.81 3.70
N LYS A 69 15.99 -2.89 4.65
CA LYS A 69 15.82 -1.46 4.44
C LYS A 69 16.60 -0.95 3.23
N SER A 70 17.87 -1.34 3.11
CA SER A 70 18.72 -0.89 2.00
C SER A 70 18.19 -1.38 0.65
N ASP A 71 17.70 -2.61 0.59
CA ASP A 71 17.15 -3.18 -0.64
C ASP A 71 15.85 -2.48 -1.04
N ALA A 72 14.98 -2.20 -0.07
CA ALA A 72 13.73 -1.49 -0.33
C ALA A 72 13.98 -0.06 -0.84
N ILE A 73 14.92 0.65 -0.20
CA ILE A 73 15.28 2.01 -0.62
C ILE A 73 15.89 2.00 -2.02
N GLU A 74 16.78 1.05 -2.31
CA GLU A 74 17.36 0.91 -3.64
C GLU A 74 16.29 0.67 -4.70
N TYR A 75 15.36 -0.25 -4.42
CA TYR A 75 14.25 -0.55 -5.33
C TYR A 75 13.42 0.70 -5.64
N LEU A 76 13.01 1.44 -4.61
CA LEU A 76 12.19 2.63 -4.80
C LEU A 76 12.99 3.79 -5.42
N SER A 77 14.31 3.82 -5.22
CA SER A 77 15.19 4.78 -5.88
C SER A 77 15.29 4.51 -7.38
N GLU A 78 15.40 3.25 -7.77
CA GLU A 78 15.55 2.85 -9.18
C GLU A 78 14.23 2.89 -9.95
N ASP A 79 13.17 2.32 -9.36
CA ASP A 79 11.88 2.19 -10.03
C ASP A 79 10.92 3.33 -9.70
N GLY A 80 11.31 4.22 -8.80
CA GLY A 80 10.50 5.33 -8.35
C GLY A 80 9.59 4.98 -7.18
N ASP A 81 9.19 5.99 -6.43
CA ASP A 81 8.32 5.86 -5.26
C ASP A 81 6.96 6.51 -5.54
N PRO A 82 5.92 5.72 -5.84
CA PRO A 82 4.59 6.25 -6.12
C PRO A 82 3.75 6.47 -4.86
N TYR A 83 4.27 6.06 -3.69
CA TYR A 83 3.50 6.09 -2.45
C TYR A 83 3.57 7.46 -1.79
N ASP A 84 2.46 7.88 -1.15
CA ASP A 84 2.46 9.06 -0.31
C ASP A 84 3.19 8.82 1.01
N PHE A 85 3.19 7.57 1.46
CA PHE A 85 3.94 7.15 2.64
C PHE A 85 4.34 5.68 2.47
N VAL A 86 5.58 5.35 2.83
CA VAL A 86 6.04 3.95 2.88
C VAL A 86 6.33 3.61 4.33
N GLY A 87 5.49 2.74 4.89
CA GLY A 87 5.67 2.23 6.24
C GLY A 87 6.42 0.90 6.24
N VAL A 88 7.17 0.64 7.30
CA VAL A 88 7.87 -0.65 7.47
C VAL A 88 7.00 -1.65 8.21
N ASP A 89 7.06 -2.90 7.78
CA ASP A 89 6.38 -4.05 8.40
C ASP A 89 7.38 -5.20 8.50
N ASN A 90 8.47 -4.98 9.25
CA ASN A 90 9.60 -5.90 9.29
C ASN A 90 9.26 -7.26 9.91
N ASP A 91 8.42 -7.28 10.94
CA ASP A 91 8.00 -8.52 11.59
C ASP A 91 6.77 -9.16 10.95
N GLY A 92 6.16 -8.48 9.99
CA GLY A 92 4.98 -8.98 9.30
C GLY A 92 3.69 -8.89 10.10
N MET A 93 3.68 -8.20 11.24
CA MET A 93 2.50 -8.12 12.09
C MET A 93 1.38 -7.29 11.48
N ILE A 94 1.72 -6.21 10.77
CA ILE A 94 0.70 -5.39 10.10
C ILE A 94 0.02 -6.23 9.01
N ALA A 95 0.80 -6.92 8.19
CA ALA A 95 0.24 -7.82 7.18
C ALA A 95 -0.67 -8.88 7.81
N LEU A 96 -0.23 -9.47 8.92
CA LEU A 96 -1.03 -10.47 9.63
C LEU A 96 -2.36 -9.90 10.07
N GLU A 97 -2.36 -8.71 10.66
CA GLU A 97 -3.58 -8.04 11.12
C GLU A 97 -4.56 -7.73 9.97
N PHE A 98 -4.02 -7.43 8.79
CA PHE A 98 -4.84 -7.21 7.58
C PHE A 98 -5.25 -8.52 6.90
N GLY A 99 -4.78 -9.67 7.39
CA GLY A 99 -5.05 -10.96 6.75
C GLY A 99 -4.27 -11.19 5.47
N VAL A 100 -3.08 -10.59 5.35
CA VAL A 100 -2.21 -10.74 4.20
C VAL A 100 -1.30 -11.94 4.41
N PHE A 101 -1.35 -12.90 3.48
CA PHE A 101 -0.54 -14.11 3.54
C PHE A 101 0.41 -14.26 2.35
N GLY A 102 0.36 -13.35 1.41
CA GLY A 102 1.23 -13.35 0.24
C GLY A 102 1.32 -11.94 -0.34
N LEU A 103 2.26 -11.72 -1.25
CA LEU A 103 2.48 -10.43 -1.88
C LEU A 103 2.30 -10.53 -3.40
N PRO A 104 1.83 -9.48 -4.05
CA PRO A 104 1.29 -8.26 -3.45
C PRO A 104 -0.18 -8.44 -3.06
N GLU A 105 -0.64 -7.61 -2.13
CA GLU A 105 -2.07 -7.45 -1.85
C GLU A 105 -2.40 -5.97 -1.77
N THR A 106 -3.59 -5.63 -2.23
CA THR A 106 -4.04 -4.23 -2.30
C THR A 106 -5.43 -4.10 -1.68
N PHE A 107 -5.59 -3.06 -0.87
CA PHE A 107 -6.84 -2.76 -0.18
C PHE A 107 -7.28 -1.35 -0.52
N LEU A 108 -8.58 -1.15 -0.73
CA LEU A 108 -9.16 0.19 -0.83
C LEU A 108 -9.97 0.47 0.43
N ILE A 109 -9.68 1.59 1.07
CA ILE A 109 -10.28 2.02 2.33
C ILE A 109 -11.08 3.28 2.09
N ASN A 110 -12.32 3.33 2.57
CA ASN A 110 -13.14 4.52 2.43
C ASN A 110 -12.87 5.54 3.55
N GLU A 111 -13.52 6.68 3.47
CA GLU A 111 -13.34 7.80 4.41
C GLU A 111 -13.74 7.45 5.84
N ASN A 112 -14.52 6.40 6.04
CA ASN A 112 -14.94 5.91 7.35
C ASN A 112 -14.01 4.84 7.91
N GLY A 113 -12.87 4.58 7.26
CA GLY A 113 -11.92 3.57 7.71
C GLY A 113 -12.38 2.14 7.45
N LYS A 114 -13.26 1.94 6.49
CA LYS A 114 -13.77 0.61 6.13
C LYS A 114 -13.04 0.08 4.90
N ILE A 115 -12.69 -1.21 4.94
CA ILE A 115 -12.16 -1.91 3.76
C ILE A 115 -13.33 -2.15 2.81
N ILE A 116 -13.31 -1.50 1.65
CA ILE A 116 -14.36 -1.65 0.64
C ILE A 116 -13.94 -2.49 -0.55
N TYR A 117 -12.65 -2.82 -0.64
CA TYR A 117 -12.14 -3.68 -1.72
C TYR A 117 -10.81 -4.31 -1.30
N LYS A 118 -10.60 -5.53 -1.70
CA LYS A 118 -9.33 -6.26 -1.49
C LYS A 118 -9.01 -7.07 -2.73
N PHE A 119 -7.76 -6.99 -3.18
CA PHE A 119 -7.29 -7.80 -4.31
C PHE A 119 -6.01 -8.53 -3.93
N MET A 120 -6.01 -9.86 -4.09
CA MET A 120 -4.83 -10.69 -3.86
C MET A 120 -4.12 -10.93 -5.18
N GLY A 121 -2.85 -10.59 -5.25
CA GLY A 121 -2.05 -10.71 -6.45
C GLY A 121 -1.78 -9.36 -7.11
N PRO A 122 -1.04 -9.35 -8.23
CA PRO A 122 -0.68 -8.11 -8.90
C PRO A 122 -1.88 -7.49 -9.61
N LEU A 123 -2.03 -6.18 -9.44
CA LEU A 123 -3.05 -5.41 -10.15
C LEU A 123 -2.72 -5.37 -11.64
N THR A 124 -3.75 -5.24 -12.46
CA THR A 124 -3.64 -5.00 -13.89
C THR A 124 -4.44 -3.75 -14.24
N LYS A 125 -4.21 -3.21 -15.44
CA LYS A 125 -5.00 -2.07 -15.93
C LYS A 125 -6.49 -2.41 -15.97
N GLU A 126 -6.81 -3.65 -16.35
CA GLU A 126 -8.19 -4.12 -16.43
C GLU A 126 -8.85 -4.18 -15.05
N ILE A 127 -8.15 -4.71 -14.04
CA ILE A 127 -8.66 -4.78 -12.66
C ILE A 127 -8.88 -3.37 -12.12
N ILE A 128 -7.94 -2.46 -12.35
CA ILE A 128 -8.08 -1.08 -11.91
C ILE A 128 -9.29 -0.44 -12.56
N ARG A 129 -9.44 -0.57 -13.87
CA ARG A 129 -10.55 0.02 -14.62
C ARG A 129 -11.91 -0.53 -14.20
N ASN A 130 -12.00 -1.85 -14.02
CA ASN A 130 -13.29 -2.52 -13.80
C ASN A 130 -13.68 -2.61 -12.34
N GLU A 131 -12.71 -2.65 -11.41
CA GLU A 131 -12.99 -2.96 -10.00
C GLU A 131 -12.62 -1.84 -9.03
N ILE A 132 -11.55 -1.10 -9.29
CA ILE A 132 -11.08 -0.05 -8.38
C ILE A 132 -11.65 1.31 -8.77
N LYS A 133 -11.49 1.69 -10.02
CA LYS A 133 -11.94 2.99 -10.52
C LYS A 133 -13.40 3.30 -10.18
N PRO A 134 -14.35 2.35 -10.31
CA PRO A 134 -15.76 2.63 -9.95
C PRO A 134 -15.96 2.98 -8.47
N LEU A 135 -15.00 2.65 -7.61
CA LEU A 135 -15.08 2.91 -6.16
C LEU A 135 -14.36 4.21 -5.76
N LEU A 136 -13.66 4.84 -6.67
CA LEU A 136 -12.88 6.05 -6.40
C LEU A 136 -13.69 7.34 -6.53
#